data_d3551ffe7c184f990907951ee7f0c438
#
_entry.id   d3551ffe7c184f990907951ee7f0c438
#
_cell.length_a   1.000
_cell.length_b   1.000
_cell.length_c   1.000
_cell.angle_alpha   90.00
_cell.angle_beta   90.00
_cell.angle_gamma   90.00
#
_symmetry.space_group_name_H-M   'P 1'
#
loop_
_entity.id
_entity.type
_entity.pdbx_description
1 polymer ?
#
loop_
_entity_poly.entity_id
_entity_poly.type
_entity_poly.pdbx_seq_one_letter_code
_entity_poly.pdbx_strand_id
1 'polypeptide(L)'
;MRTKRVVVEKWNPKWKDEFERIADSLGEDVIYNSIKIEHVGSTYVEGLSAKPIIDLDIVIENDKFEIIKRLLNDKGYKHEGDLGIEGREAFSYSGKEELMTHHLYVCPKDSKELFKHITFRDFLKNNPALASEYSKVKEQAAVLYPDDIDKYMEFKSEIIEKIYKRCGLLK
;
A
#
# COMPACT_ATOMS: atom_id res chain seq x y z
N MET A 1 -3.30 0.43 10.81
CA MET A 1 -2.50 -0.09 11.93
C MET A 1 -1.11 0.53 11.92
N ARG A 2 -0.72 1.18 13.00
CA ARG A 2 0.60 1.83 13.07
C ARG A 2 1.68 0.83 13.51
N THR A 3 2.75 0.74 12.75
CA THR A 3 3.88 -0.15 13.03
C THR A 3 4.63 0.30 14.28
N LYS A 4 4.79 -0.59 15.27
CA LYS A 4 5.54 -0.28 16.50
C LYS A 4 7.05 -0.35 16.30
N ARG A 5 7.52 -1.23 15.43
CA ARG A 5 8.92 -1.40 15.10
C ARG A 5 9.10 -1.35 13.58
N VAL A 6 10.09 -0.59 13.14
CA VAL A 6 10.40 -0.46 11.71
C VAL A 6 11.36 -1.58 11.31
N VAL A 7 10.87 -2.48 10.45
CA VAL A 7 11.68 -3.54 9.85
C VAL A 7 11.63 -3.35 8.35
N VAL A 8 12.78 -3.19 7.72
CA VAL A 8 12.92 -3.10 6.25
C VAL A 8 13.68 -4.32 5.77
N GLU A 9 13.09 -5.02 4.81
CA GLU A 9 13.65 -6.22 4.21
C GLU A 9 13.97 -5.98 2.74
N LYS A 10 14.94 -6.73 2.20
CA LYS A 10 15.19 -6.80 0.76
C LYS A 10 13.94 -7.30 0.06
N TRP A 11 13.72 -6.84 -1.17
CA TRP A 11 12.58 -7.30 -1.97
C TRP A 11 12.51 -8.82 -2.02
N ASN A 12 11.29 -9.35 -1.82
CA ASN A 12 11.04 -10.77 -1.75
C ASN A 12 10.02 -11.14 -2.85
N PRO A 13 10.36 -12.07 -3.77
CA PRO A 13 9.43 -12.47 -4.83
C PRO A 13 8.13 -13.09 -4.30
N LYS A 14 8.13 -13.62 -3.08
CA LYS A 14 6.93 -14.14 -2.41
C LYS A 14 5.89 -13.06 -2.11
N TRP A 15 6.26 -11.79 -2.10
CA TRP A 15 5.30 -10.71 -1.85
C TRP A 15 4.21 -10.63 -2.92
N LYS A 16 4.54 -10.98 -4.16
CA LYS A 16 3.54 -11.10 -5.21
C LYS A 16 2.53 -12.21 -4.90
N ASP A 17 3.00 -13.36 -4.46
CA ASP A 17 2.14 -14.49 -4.10
C ASP A 17 1.28 -14.15 -2.87
N GLU A 18 1.85 -13.47 -1.89
CA GLU A 18 1.12 -13.01 -0.71
C GLU A 18 0.02 -12.01 -1.06
N PHE A 19 0.29 -11.09 -2.00
CA PHE A 19 -0.76 -10.20 -2.52
C PHE A 19 -1.91 -11.01 -3.13
N GLU A 20 -1.60 -11.99 -3.97
CA GLU A 20 -2.61 -12.83 -4.61
C GLU A 20 -3.43 -13.62 -3.57
N ARG A 21 -2.79 -14.16 -2.54
CA ARG A 21 -3.47 -14.85 -1.44
C ARG A 21 -4.43 -13.93 -0.69
N ILE A 22 -4.01 -12.72 -0.39
CA ILE A 22 -4.87 -11.73 0.27
C ILE A 22 -6.06 -11.36 -0.63
N ALA A 23 -5.80 -11.07 -1.90
CA ALA A 23 -6.85 -10.72 -2.87
C ALA A 23 -7.87 -11.87 -3.03
N ASP A 24 -7.40 -13.10 -3.16
CA ASP A 24 -8.26 -14.28 -3.28
C ASP A 24 -9.11 -14.48 -2.01
N SER A 25 -8.55 -14.19 -0.83
CA SER A 25 -9.28 -14.31 0.45
C SER A 25 -10.47 -13.36 0.56
N LEU A 26 -10.49 -12.29 -0.22
CA LEU A 26 -11.60 -11.33 -0.25
C LEU A 26 -12.87 -11.93 -0.88
N GLY A 27 -12.72 -12.97 -1.69
CA GLY A 27 -13.82 -13.73 -2.27
C GLY A 27 -14.36 -13.18 -3.59
N GLU A 28 -15.07 -14.02 -4.29
CA GLU A 28 -15.62 -13.71 -5.62
C GLU A 28 -16.62 -12.55 -5.60
N ASP A 29 -17.36 -12.38 -4.53
CA ASP A 29 -18.33 -11.30 -4.36
C ASP A 29 -17.67 -9.92 -4.32
N VAL A 30 -16.53 -9.78 -3.62
CA VAL A 30 -15.75 -8.54 -3.61
C VAL A 30 -15.16 -8.29 -5.00
N ILE A 31 -14.58 -9.32 -5.60
CA ILE A 31 -13.98 -9.24 -6.96
C ILE A 31 -15.05 -8.81 -7.99
N TYR A 32 -16.22 -9.43 -7.95
CA TYR A 32 -17.32 -9.11 -8.87
C TYR A 32 -17.81 -7.65 -8.75
N ASN A 33 -17.86 -7.12 -7.53
CA ASN A 33 -18.34 -5.75 -7.26
C ASN A 33 -17.23 -4.68 -7.34
N SER A 34 -16.02 -5.07 -7.68
CA SER A 34 -14.89 -4.17 -7.89
C SER A 34 -14.51 -4.10 -9.37
N ILE A 35 -13.80 -3.04 -9.75
CA ILE A 35 -13.20 -2.91 -11.08
C ILE A 35 -11.90 -3.73 -11.10
N LYS A 36 -11.08 -3.57 -10.07
CA LYS A 36 -9.78 -4.22 -9.96
C LYS A 36 -9.30 -4.16 -8.52
N ILE A 37 -8.45 -5.10 -8.13
CA ILE A 37 -7.66 -5.04 -6.90
C ILE A 37 -6.22 -4.78 -7.31
N GLU A 38 -5.69 -3.62 -6.91
CA GLU A 38 -4.35 -3.18 -7.26
C GLU A 38 -3.36 -3.49 -6.14
N HIS A 39 -2.25 -4.11 -6.48
CA HIS A 39 -1.09 -4.20 -5.60
C HIS A 39 -0.31 -2.89 -5.72
N VAL A 40 -0.34 -2.08 -4.68
CA VAL A 40 0.35 -0.79 -4.64
C VAL A 40 1.45 -0.78 -3.58
N GLY A 41 2.17 0.32 -3.45
CA GLY A 41 3.24 0.44 -2.46
C GLY A 41 4.54 -0.26 -2.88
N SER A 42 5.49 -0.24 -1.96
CA SER A 42 6.88 -0.65 -2.24
C SER A 42 7.04 -2.15 -2.50
N THR A 43 6.21 -3.00 -1.91
CA THR A 43 6.33 -4.45 -2.09
C THR A 43 6.01 -4.92 -3.51
N TYR A 44 5.30 -4.09 -4.28
CA TYR A 44 5.03 -4.36 -5.70
C TYR A 44 6.27 -4.19 -6.58
N VAL A 45 7.19 -3.30 -6.21
CA VAL A 45 8.32 -2.90 -7.07
C VAL A 45 9.48 -3.88 -6.90
N GLU A 46 9.77 -4.64 -7.95
CA GLU A 46 10.88 -5.58 -7.95
C GLU A 46 12.21 -4.87 -7.63
N GLY A 47 12.95 -5.43 -6.68
CA GLY A 47 14.24 -4.91 -6.24
C GLY A 47 14.14 -3.81 -5.17
N LEU A 48 12.95 -3.33 -4.81
CA LEU A 48 12.76 -2.28 -3.82
C LEU A 48 12.65 -2.87 -2.41
N SER A 49 13.57 -2.48 -1.52
CA SER A 49 13.49 -2.82 -0.09
C SER A 49 12.27 -2.15 0.56
N ALA A 50 11.60 -2.86 1.44
CA ALA A 50 10.36 -2.38 2.05
C ALA A 50 10.09 -3.01 3.40
N LYS A 51 9.21 -2.39 4.17
CA LYS A 51 8.55 -3.07 5.28
C LYS A 51 7.70 -4.21 4.70
N PRO A 52 7.67 -5.40 5.35
CA PRO A 52 6.92 -6.55 4.84
C PRO A 52 5.41 -6.40 5.08
N ILE A 53 4.83 -5.41 4.46
CA ILE A 53 3.40 -5.07 4.52
C ILE A 53 2.90 -4.92 3.08
N ILE A 54 1.89 -5.70 2.72
CA ILE A 54 1.27 -5.63 1.39
C ILE A 54 0.23 -4.50 1.40
N ASP A 55 0.29 -3.62 0.42
CA ASP A 55 -0.71 -2.56 0.24
C ASP A 55 -1.63 -2.91 -0.93
N LEU A 56 -2.94 -2.91 -0.67
CA LEU A 56 -3.98 -3.21 -1.65
C LEU A 56 -4.96 -2.06 -1.77
N ASP A 57 -5.26 -1.66 -3.00
CA ASP A 57 -6.36 -0.75 -3.32
C ASP A 57 -7.45 -1.53 -4.07
N ILE A 58 -8.63 -1.66 -3.47
CA ILE A 58 -9.82 -2.16 -4.16
C ILE A 58 -10.41 -0.98 -4.93
N VAL A 59 -10.35 -1.04 -6.25
CA VAL A 59 -10.86 0.01 -7.14
C VAL A 59 -12.32 -0.25 -7.47
N ILE A 60 -13.18 0.73 -7.26
CA ILE A 60 -14.62 0.59 -7.42
C ILE A 60 -15.23 1.70 -8.28
N GLU A 61 -16.40 1.40 -8.87
CA GLU A 61 -17.31 2.42 -9.34
C GLU A 61 -17.87 3.21 -8.15
N ASN A 62 -18.21 4.49 -8.34
CA ASN A 62 -18.59 5.39 -7.25
C ASN A 62 -19.84 4.92 -6.47
N ASP A 63 -20.71 4.13 -7.08
CA ASP A 63 -21.95 3.62 -6.46
C ASP A 63 -21.76 2.28 -5.74
N LYS A 64 -20.56 1.71 -5.70
CA LYS A 64 -20.29 0.38 -5.14
C LYS A 64 -19.76 0.39 -3.72
N PHE A 65 -19.49 1.53 -3.13
CA PHE A 65 -18.83 1.59 -1.83
C PHE A 65 -19.62 0.87 -0.73
N GLU A 66 -20.91 1.11 -0.61
CA GLU A 66 -21.72 0.51 0.46
C GLU A 66 -21.80 -1.03 0.34
N ILE A 67 -21.84 -1.57 -0.88
CA ILE A 67 -21.83 -3.01 -1.12
C ILE A 67 -20.48 -3.60 -0.68
N ILE A 68 -19.37 -2.99 -1.13
CA ILE A 68 -18.01 -3.44 -0.80
C ILE A 68 -17.78 -3.36 0.71
N LYS A 69 -18.17 -2.27 1.34
CA LYS A 69 -18.06 -2.09 2.79
C LYS A 69 -18.73 -3.23 3.56
N ARG A 70 -19.97 -3.58 3.18
CA ARG A 70 -20.71 -4.67 3.80
C ARG A 70 -20.01 -6.01 3.59
N LEU A 71 -19.58 -6.30 2.35
CA LEU A 71 -18.89 -7.55 2.02
C LEU A 71 -17.56 -7.69 2.79
N LEU A 72 -16.81 -6.61 2.91
CA LEU A 72 -15.57 -6.59 3.68
C LEU A 72 -15.83 -6.78 5.17
N ASN A 73 -16.91 -6.17 5.70
CA ASN A 73 -17.30 -6.35 7.10
C ASN A 73 -17.59 -7.83 7.40
N ASP A 74 -18.28 -8.52 6.49
CA ASP A 74 -18.58 -9.95 6.62
C ASP A 74 -17.30 -10.82 6.65
N LYS A 75 -16.19 -10.31 6.13
CA LYS A 75 -14.89 -10.97 6.11
C LYS A 75 -13.94 -10.51 7.22
N GLY A 76 -14.46 -9.73 8.17
CA GLY A 76 -13.70 -9.29 9.34
C GLY A 76 -12.91 -8.00 9.15
N TYR A 77 -13.15 -7.26 8.06
CA TYR A 77 -12.56 -5.94 7.86
C TYR A 77 -13.51 -4.86 8.36
N LYS A 78 -12.99 -3.94 9.16
CA LYS A 78 -13.77 -2.85 9.75
C LYS A 78 -13.40 -1.52 9.08
N HIS A 79 -14.40 -0.81 8.58
CA HIS A 79 -14.23 0.50 7.99
C HIS A 79 -13.78 1.54 9.03
N GLU A 80 -12.74 2.28 8.71
CA GLU A 80 -12.13 3.31 9.57
C GLU A 80 -12.31 4.75 9.04
N GLY A 81 -12.97 4.92 7.91
CA GLY A 81 -13.05 6.21 7.22
C GLY A 81 -11.82 6.48 6.37
N ASP A 82 -11.66 7.70 5.93
CA ASP A 82 -10.56 8.09 5.05
C ASP A 82 -9.24 8.39 5.78
N LEU A 83 -9.29 8.46 7.09
CA LEU A 83 -8.14 8.79 7.96
C LEU A 83 -7.44 10.10 7.55
N GLY A 84 -8.23 11.07 7.04
CA GLY A 84 -7.73 12.37 6.59
C GLY A 84 -7.19 12.39 5.16
N ILE A 85 -7.34 11.30 4.40
CA ILE A 85 -6.88 11.20 3.01
C ILE A 85 -8.09 10.98 2.11
N GLU A 86 -8.59 12.04 1.51
CA GLU A 86 -9.75 12.02 0.63
C GLU A 86 -9.56 11.04 -0.54
N GLY A 87 -10.60 10.27 -0.85
CA GLY A 87 -10.58 9.30 -1.95
C GLY A 87 -9.94 7.97 -1.63
N ARG A 88 -9.66 7.71 -0.33
CA ARG A 88 -9.09 6.46 0.14
C ARG A 88 -9.75 6.05 1.46
N GLU A 89 -10.61 5.05 1.40
CA GLU A 89 -11.28 4.52 2.59
C GLU A 89 -10.48 3.35 3.17
N ALA A 90 -10.08 3.46 4.43
CA ALA A 90 -9.24 2.48 5.11
C ALA A 90 -10.06 1.43 5.85
N PHE A 91 -9.51 0.22 5.93
CA PHE A 91 -10.12 -0.92 6.64
C PHE A 91 -9.09 -1.57 7.55
N SER A 92 -9.46 -1.81 8.80
CA SER A 92 -8.65 -2.56 9.76
C SER A 92 -9.17 -3.99 9.89
N TYR A 93 -8.34 -4.84 10.48
CA TYR A 93 -8.69 -6.23 10.76
C TYR A 93 -7.91 -6.75 11.96
N SER A 94 -8.34 -7.91 12.46
CA SER A 94 -7.61 -8.68 13.48
C SER A 94 -7.77 -10.18 13.19
N GLY A 95 -6.87 -10.99 13.72
CA GLY A 95 -7.00 -12.45 13.67
C GLY A 95 -6.85 -13.08 12.28
N LYS A 96 -6.01 -12.53 11.42
CA LYS A 96 -5.71 -13.06 10.08
C LYS A 96 -4.25 -13.48 9.94
N GLU A 97 -3.79 -14.27 10.91
CA GLU A 97 -2.40 -14.70 11.03
C GLU A 97 -1.94 -15.60 9.87
N GLU A 98 -2.88 -16.22 9.15
CA GLU A 98 -2.62 -17.00 7.95
C GLU A 98 -2.23 -16.16 6.75
N LEU A 99 -2.48 -14.85 6.81
CA LEU A 99 -2.14 -13.88 5.76
C LEU A 99 -1.01 -12.98 6.22
N MET A 100 -0.19 -12.54 5.27
CA MET A 100 0.81 -11.52 5.54
C MET A 100 0.15 -10.21 5.97
N THR A 101 0.79 -9.45 6.87
CA THR A 101 0.30 -8.13 7.28
C THR A 101 0.06 -7.26 6.04
N HIS A 102 -1.10 -6.59 6.01
CA HIS A 102 -1.48 -5.80 4.86
C HIS A 102 -2.32 -4.59 5.24
N HIS A 103 -2.27 -3.58 4.38
CA HIS A 103 -3.14 -2.41 4.41
C HIS A 103 -4.16 -2.54 3.29
N LEU A 104 -5.43 -2.45 3.63
CA LEU A 104 -6.54 -2.56 2.68
C LEU A 104 -7.28 -1.23 2.59
N TYR A 105 -7.36 -0.72 1.37
CA TYR A 105 -8.08 0.51 1.05
C TYR A 105 -9.09 0.26 -0.04
N VAL A 106 -10.16 1.06 -0.03
CA VAL A 106 -11.13 1.11 -1.11
C VAL A 106 -11.10 2.50 -1.72
N CYS A 107 -10.89 2.57 -3.03
CA CYS A 107 -10.75 3.83 -3.76
C CYS A 107 -11.68 3.86 -4.96
N PRO A 108 -12.48 4.94 -5.15
CA PRO A 108 -13.17 5.15 -6.41
C PRO A 108 -12.19 5.21 -7.59
N LYS A 109 -12.60 4.76 -8.75
CA LYS A 109 -11.75 4.71 -9.96
C LYS A 109 -11.13 6.06 -10.37
N ASP A 110 -11.77 7.16 -10.01
CA ASP A 110 -11.33 8.52 -10.30
C ASP A 110 -10.63 9.21 -9.11
N SER A 111 -10.31 8.45 -8.07
CA SER A 111 -9.62 8.95 -6.89
C SER A 111 -8.22 9.46 -7.23
N LYS A 112 -7.91 10.66 -6.76
CA LYS A 112 -6.56 11.25 -6.88
C LYS A 112 -5.52 10.43 -6.12
N GLU A 113 -5.89 9.88 -4.97
CA GLU A 113 -4.99 9.07 -4.16
C GLU A 113 -4.66 7.74 -4.85
N LEU A 114 -5.66 7.10 -5.48
CA LEU A 114 -5.43 5.91 -6.32
C LEU A 114 -4.45 6.22 -7.46
N PHE A 115 -4.67 7.32 -8.18
CA PHE A 115 -3.78 7.77 -9.25
C PHE A 115 -2.35 7.96 -8.75
N LYS A 116 -2.20 8.57 -7.59
CA LYS A 116 -0.91 8.78 -6.92
C LYS A 116 -0.22 7.45 -6.59
N HIS A 117 -0.94 6.49 -6.01
CA HIS A 117 -0.39 5.18 -5.68
C HIS A 117 0.11 4.44 -6.92
N ILE A 118 -0.69 4.43 -7.98
CA ILE A 118 -0.35 3.74 -9.23
C ILE A 118 0.83 4.43 -9.94
N THR A 119 0.80 5.75 -10.03
CA THR A 119 1.85 6.55 -10.67
C THR A 119 3.20 6.37 -9.96
N PHE A 120 3.22 6.45 -8.66
CA PHE A 120 4.42 6.28 -7.85
C PHE A 120 5.02 4.87 -8.04
N ARG A 121 4.17 3.85 -7.91
CA ARG A 121 4.55 2.46 -8.11
C ARG A 121 5.16 2.20 -9.47
N ASP A 122 4.47 2.60 -10.52
CA ASP A 122 4.88 2.34 -11.90
C ASP A 122 6.14 3.12 -12.28
N PHE A 123 6.27 4.34 -11.78
CA PHE A 123 7.47 5.14 -11.98
C PHE A 123 8.71 4.46 -11.38
N LEU A 124 8.62 3.97 -10.15
CA LEU A 124 9.74 3.26 -9.52
C LEU A 124 10.06 1.94 -10.21
N LYS A 125 9.04 1.22 -10.66
CA LYS A 125 9.23 -0.01 -11.45
C LYS A 125 10.03 0.24 -12.71
N ASN A 126 9.83 1.37 -13.37
CA ASN A 126 10.49 1.75 -14.61
C ASN A 126 11.78 2.57 -14.41
N ASN A 127 12.18 2.82 -13.15
CA ASN A 127 13.38 3.57 -12.81
C ASN A 127 14.20 2.83 -11.74
N PRO A 128 14.88 1.72 -12.11
CA PRO A 128 15.60 0.88 -11.14
C PRO A 128 16.66 1.61 -10.34
N ALA A 129 17.35 2.59 -10.94
CA ALA A 129 18.38 3.38 -10.25
C ALA A 129 17.78 4.20 -9.09
N LEU A 130 16.62 4.82 -9.31
CA LEU A 130 15.93 5.59 -8.29
C LEU A 130 15.30 4.67 -7.23
N ALA A 131 14.79 3.51 -7.63
CA ALA A 131 14.32 2.49 -6.71
C ALA A 131 15.45 2.00 -5.80
N SER A 132 16.65 1.80 -6.33
CA SER A 132 17.85 1.44 -5.55
C SER A 132 18.22 2.54 -4.55
N GLU A 133 18.21 3.80 -4.97
CA GLU A 133 18.46 4.95 -4.08
C GLU A 133 17.44 4.99 -2.94
N TYR A 134 16.17 4.80 -3.25
CA TYR A 134 15.09 4.76 -2.26
C TYR A 134 15.25 3.58 -1.29
N SER A 135 15.64 2.41 -1.79
CA SER A 135 15.95 1.24 -0.95
C SER A 135 17.02 1.54 0.09
N LYS A 136 18.12 2.18 -0.32
CA LYS A 136 19.22 2.56 0.58
C LYS A 136 18.77 3.53 1.66
N VAL A 137 17.95 4.52 1.29
CA VAL A 137 17.39 5.48 2.25
C VAL A 137 16.50 4.76 3.28
N LYS A 138 15.63 3.86 2.85
CA LYS A 138 14.77 3.07 3.74
C LYS A 138 15.58 2.19 4.70
N GLU A 139 16.56 1.48 4.17
CA GLU A 139 17.42 0.60 4.97
C GLU A 139 18.18 1.40 6.02
N GLN A 140 18.73 2.55 5.64
CA GLN A 140 19.43 3.45 6.57
C GLN A 140 18.47 4.03 7.62
N ALA A 141 17.27 4.44 7.22
CA ALA A 141 16.26 4.96 8.14
C ALA A 141 15.84 3.92 9.18
N ALA A 142 15.72 2.65 8.76
CA ALA A 142 15.36 1.55 9.66
C ALA A 142 16.48 1.25 10.67
N VAL A 143 17.75 1.40 10.29
CA VAL A 143 18.89 1.25 11.20
C VAL A 143 18.93 2.39 12.22
N LEU A 144 18.70 3.62 11.77
CA LEU A 144 18.76 4.82 12.62
C LEU A 144 17.57 4.95 13.57
N TYR A 145 16.39 4.56 13.12
CA TYR A 145 15.11 4.79 13.82
C TYR A 145 14.24 3.52 13.88
N PRO A 146 14.76 2.41 14.45
CA PRO A 146 14.03 1.14 14.44
C PRO A 146 12.74 1.16 15.27
N ASP A 147 12.67 2.04 16.27
CA ASP A 147 11.54 2.12 17.20
C ASP A 147 10.80 3.47 17.12
N ASP A 148 11.15 4.32 16.14
CA ASP A 148 10.55 5.65 15.97
C ASP A 148 10.05 5.81 14.52
N ILE A 149 8.79 5.46 14.32
CA ILE A 149 8.16 5.53 12.99
C ILE A 149 8.08 6.95 12.44
N ASP A 150 7.94 7.95 13.31
CA ASP A 150 7.83 9.35 12.86
C ASP A 150 9.18 9.84 12.31
N LYS A 151 10.27 9.55 13.00
CA LYS A 151 11.61 9.87 12.50
C LYS A 151 11.97 9.04 11.25
N TYR A 152 11.55 7.79 11.20
CA TYR A 152 11.70 6.97 10.00
C TYR A 152 11.00 7.61 8.80
N MET A 153 9.77 8.05 8.97
CA MET A 153 9.00 8.72 7.91
C MET A 153 9.63 10.05 7.50
N GLU A 154 10.08 10.85 8.47
CA GLU A 154 10.76 12.13 8.22
C GLU A 154 12.06 11.93 7.45
N PHE A 155 12.86 10.93 7.81
CA PHE A 155 14.11 10.61 7.11
C PHE A 155 13.90 10.28 5.64
N LYS A 156 12.77 9.64 5.29
CA LYS A 156 12.42 9.30 3.90
C LYS A 156 11.80 10.47 3.12
N SER A 157 11.39 11.53 3.78
CA SER A 157 10.58 12.59 3.15
C SER A 157 11.26 13.24 1.96
N GLU A 158 12.56 13.45 2.03
CA GLU A 158 13.34 14.09 0.95
C GLU A 158 13.37 13.23 -0.32
N ILE A 159 13.66 11.94 -0.20
CA ILE A 159 13.69 11.03 -1.37
C ILE A 159 12.28 10.84 -1.95
N ILE A 160 11.26 10.76 -1.12
CA ILE A 160 9.87 10.67 -1.56
C ILE A 160 9.46 11.92 -2.34
N GLU A 161 9.81 13.11 -1.84
CA GLU A 161 9.55 14.37 -2.54
C GLU A 161 10.26 14.43 -3.90
N LYS A 162 11.51 13.99 -3.95
CA LYS A 162 12.26 13.86 -5.20
C LYS A 162 11.57 12.95 -6.20
N ILE A 163 11.09 11.79 -5.76
CA ILE A 163 10.34 10.85 -6.60
C ILE A 163 9.05 11.49 -7.10
N TYR A 164 8.28 12.13 -6.23
CA TYR A 164 7.03 12.80 -6.58
C TYR A 164 7.23 13.89 -7.64
N LYS A 165 8.29 14.68 -7.52
CA LYS A 165 8.64 15.70 -8.53
C LYS A 165 8.96 15.07 -9.88
N ARG A 166 9.76 14.01 -9.87
CA ARG A 166 10.19 13.33 -11.09
C ARG A 166 9.07 12.58 -11.80
N CYS A 167 8.09 12.05 -11.07
CA CYS A 167 6.95 11.37 -11.67
C CYS A 167 5.74 12.29 -11.95
N GLY A 168 5.87 13.59 -11.68
CA GLY A 168 4.85 14.59 -11.98
C GLY A 168 3.75 14.74 -10.92
N LEU A 169 3.91 14.13 -9.74
CA LEU A 169 2.95 14.25 -8.64
C LEU A 169 3.12 15.53 -7.80
N LEU A 170 4.28 16.16 -7.88
CA LEU A 170 4.58 17.49 -7.32
C LEU A 170 5.20 18.37 -8.39
N LYS A 171 4.93 19.67 -8.31
CA LYS A 171 5.54 20.68 -9.17
C LYS A 171 6.93 21.08 -8.68
#